data_ba51727e906a3d61ac4a4cc72fd70a11
#
_entry.id   ba51727e906a3d61ac4a4cc72fd70a11
#
_cell.length_a   1.000
_cell.length_b   1.000
_cell.length_c   1.000
_cell.angle_alpha   90.00
_cell.angle_beta   90.00
_cell.angle_gamma   90.00
#
_symmetry.space_group_name_H-M   'P 1'
#
loop_
_entity.id
_entity.type
_entity.pdbx_description
1 polymer ?
#
loop_
_entity_poly.entity_id
_entity_poly.type
_entity_poly.pdbx_seq_one_letter_code
_entity_poly.pdbx_strand_id
1 'polypeptide(L)' 'MMEWDEFRGIRQGLLKEMDMYQLSIIYDGLSDAQRTELAQYRSDLLDLPQNHSTPEEAYANIPIAPTWFN' A
#
# COMPACT_ATOMS: atom_id res chain seq x y z
N MET A 1 2.94 -8.52 21.08
CA MET A 1 1.73 -8.57 20.24
C MET A 1 1.54 -7.24 19.53
N MET A 2 1.31 -7.26 18.23
CA MET A 2 1.10 -6.03 17.46
C MET A 2 -0.28 -5.45 17.73
N GLU A 3 -0.34 -4.14 17.94
CA GLU A 3 -1.60 -3.43 18.10
C GLU A 3 -2.05 -2.86 16.77
N TRP A 4 -3.36 -2.61 16.63
CA TRP A 4 -3.88 -2.00 15.41
C TRP A 4 -3.26 -0.62 15.13
N ASP A 5 -2.91 0.14 16.18
CA ASP A 5 -2.27 1.44 16.01
C ASP A 5 -0.90 1.31 15.37
N GLU A 6 -0.13 0.29 15.76
CA GLU A 6 1.15 0.02 15.14
C GLU A 6 0.99 -0.36 13.67
N PHE A 7 0.01 -1.22 13.37
CA PHE A 7 -0.28 -1.61 12.00
C PHE A 7 -0.66 -0.41 11.15
N ARG A 8 -1.52 0.47 11.67
CA ARG A 8 -1.92 1.67 10.95
C ARG A 8 -0.75 2.57 10.64
N GLY A 9 0.19 2.71 11.58
CA GLY A 9 1.40 3.49 11.36
C GLY A 9 2.24 2.95 10.22
N ILE A 10 2.42 1.65 10.18
CA ILE A 10 3.15 0.98 9.10
C ILE A 10 2.43 1.20 7.77
N ARG A 11 1.12 0.98 7.75
CA ARG A 11 0.31 1.15 6.55
C ARG A 11 0.36 2.58 6.04
N GLN A 12 0.26 3.56 6.94
CA GLN A 12 0.31 4.96 6.55
C GLN A 12 1.65 5.35 5.94
N GLY A 13 2.74 4.77 6.44
CA GLY A 13 4.05 4.97 5.85
C GLY A 13 4.11 4.50 4.41
N LEU A 14 3.54 3.31 4.15
CA LEU A 14 3.48 2.75 2.80
C LEU A 14 2.59 3.59 1.90
N LEU A 15 1.42 4.02 2.41
CA LEU A 15 0.51 4.87 1.64
C LEU A 15 1.13 6.22 1.32
N LYS A 16 1.91 6.77 2.23
CA LYS A 16 2.59 8.04 2.01
C LYS A 16 3.62 7.94 0.88
N GLU A 17 4.35 6.83 0.83
CA GLU A 17 5.28 6.60 -0.27
C GLU A 17 4.55 6.58 -1.61
N MET A 18 3.38 5.94 -1.66
CA MET A 18 2.56 5.91 -2.87
C MET A 18 2.06 7.29 -3.25
N ASP A 19 1.64 8.08 -2.27
CA ASP A 19 1.16 9.43 -2.52
C ASP A 19 2.26 10.30 -3.14
N MET A 20 3.49 10.13 -2.70
CA MET A 20 4.64 10.81 -3.29
C MET A 20 4.82 10.44 -4.77
N TYR A 21 4.58 9.18 -5.10
CA TYR A 21 4.65 8.71 -6.48
C TYR A 21 3.57 9.33 -7.35
N GLN A 22 2.39 9.57 -6.79
CA GLN A 22 1.27 10.13 -7.53
C GLN A 22 1.39 11.63 -7.76
N LEU A 23 2.22 12.32 -7.00
CA LEU A 23 2.32 13.78 -7.00
C LEU A 23 3.29 14.35 -8.03
N SER A 24 3.89 13.56 -8.88
CA SER A 24 4.99 14.07 -9.65
C SER A 24 4.98 13.61 -11.10
N ILE A 25 5.89 14.15 -11.85
CA ILE A 25 6.24 13.75 -13.20
C ILE A 25 6.40 12.23 -13.31
N ILE A 26 6.79 11.58 -12.22
CA ILE A 26 6.94 10.12 -12.18
C ILE A 26 5.62 9.42 -12.50
N TYR A 27 4.52 9.85 -11.88
CA TYR A 27 3.21 9.26 -12.12
C TYR A 27 2.77 9.44 -13.57
N ASP A 28 3.04 10.61 -14.14
CA ASP A 28 2.68 10.91 -15.52
C ASP A 28 3.51 10.06 -16.52
N GLY A 29 4.69 9.62 -16.10
CA GLY A 29 5.51 8.76 -16.92
C GLY A 29 5.17 7.28 -16.85
N LEU A 30 4.23 6.88 -15.98
CA LEU A 30 3.82 5.49 -15.84
C LEU A 30 2.86 5.09 -16.95
N SER A 31 2.94 3.82 -17.35
CA SER A 31 1.95 3.26 -18.26
C SER A 31 0.61 3.07 -17.57
N ASP A 32 -0.46 2.86 -18.34
CA ASP A 32 -1.78 2.59 -17.77
C ASP A 32 -1.76 1.32 -16.91
N ALA A 33 -1.03 0.30 -17.34
CA ALA A 33 -0.88 -0.94 -16.59
C ALA A 33 -0.20 -0.68 -15.23
N GLN A 34 0.84 0.15 -15.22
CA GLN A 34 1.54 0.49 -14.00
C GLN A 34 0.66 1.29 -13.05
N ARG A 35 -0.13 2.23 -13.57
CA ARG A 35 -1.08 2.99 -12.76
C ARG A 35 -2.14 2.08 -12.16
N THR A 36 -2.62 1.10 -12.92
CA THR A 36 -3.59 0.11 -12.42
C THR A 36 -3.00 -0.73 -11.30
N GLU A 37 -1.75 -1.20 -11.46
CA GLU A 37 -1.07 -1.97 -10.42
C GLU A 37 -0.92 -1.16 -9.13
N LEU A 38 -0.57 0.12 -9.26
CA LEU A 38 -0.40 1.00 -8.11
C LEU A 38 -1.73 1.22 -7.39
N ALA A 39 -2.80 1.45 -8.15
CA ALA A 39 -4.13 1.62 -7.59
C ALA A 39 -4.61 0.36 -6.88
N GLN A 40 -4.32 -0.82 -7.41
CA GLN A 40 -4.67 -2.09 -6.80
C GLN A 40 -3.90 -2.30 -5.50
N TYR A 41 -2.62 -2.00 -5.50
CA TYR A 41 -1.78 -2.11 -4.32
C TYR A 41 -2.32 -1.21 -3.20
N ARG A 42 -2.68 0.02 -3.53
CA ARG A 42 -3.23 0.97 -2.56
C ARG A 42 -4.56 0.48 -2.00
N SER A 43 -5.44 -0.02 -2.87
CA SER A 43 -6.73 -0.57 -2.44
C SER A 43 -6.54 -1.76 -1.50
N ASP A 44 -5.61 -2.65 -1.84
CA ASP A 44 -5.31 -3.83 -1.01
C ASP A 44 -4.80 -3.42 0.37
N LEU A 45 -3.94 -2.40 0.43
CA LEU A 45 -3.46 -1.88 1.72
C LEU A 45 -4.59 -1.31 2.56
N LEU A 46 -5.51 -0.58 1.95
CA LEU A 46 -6.63 0.03 2.67
C LEU A 46 -7.61 -1.02 3.19
N ASP A 47 -7.76 -2.14 2.48
CA ASP A 47 -8.72 -3.17 2.82
C ASP A 47 -8.19 -4.18 3.84
N LEU A 48 -6.89 -4.15 4.16
CA LEU A 48 -6.30 -5.13 5.07
C LEU A 48 -7.03 -5.26 6.41
N PRO A 49 -7.38 -4.15 7.11
CA PRO A 49 -8.06 -4.29 8.39
C PRO A 49 -9.45 -4.90 8.27
N GLN A 50 -10.10 -4.78 7.13
CA GLN A 50 -11.43 -5.34 6.92
C GLN A 50 -11.37 -6.83 6.62
N ASN A 51 -10.26 -7.30 6.06
CA ASN A 51 -10.11 -8.68 5.61
C ASN A 51 -9.45 -9.59 6.64
N HIS A 52 -8.93 -9.03 7.73
CA HIS A 52 -8.19 -9.78 8.75
C HIS A 52 -8.67 -9.38 10.13
N SER A 53 -8.76 -10.36 11.02
CA SER A 53 -9.29 -10.14 12.37
C SER A 53 -8.24 -9.64 13.36
N THR A 54 -6.95 -9.81 13.05
CA THR A 54 -5.88 -9.34 13.93
C THR A 54 -4.87 -8.52 13.15
N PRO A 55 -4.17 -7.59 13.82
CA PRO A 55 -3.13 -6.81 13.14
C PRO A 55 -1.96 -7.66 12.69
N GLU A 56 -1.67 -8.75 13.38
CA GLU A 56 -0.60 -9.67 12.97
C GLU A 56 -0.93 -10.33 11.64
N GLU A 57 -2.18 -10.77 11.46
CA GLU A 57 -2.62 -11.35 10.19
C GLU A 57 -2.56 -10.31 9.07
N ALA A 58 -3.03 -9.10 9.34
CA ALA A 58 -3.00 -8.03 8.36
C ALA A 58 -1.57 -7.72 7.95
N TYR A 59 -0.66 -7.65 8.92
CA TYR A 59 0.76 -7.38 8.64
C TYR A 59 1.37 -8.48 7.80
N ALA A 60 1.06 -9.74 8.11
CA ALA A 60 1.59 -10.89 7.38
C ALA A 60 1.10 -10.93 5.93
N ASN A 61 -0.01 -10.27 5.63
CA ASN A 61 -0.64 -10.27 4.31
C ASN A 61 -0.52 -8.94 3.59
N ILE A 62 0.40 -8.07 4.01
CA ILE A 62 0.67 -6.83 3.28
C ILE A 62 1.04 -7.20 1.85
N PRO A 63 0.37 -6.60 0.85
CA PRO A 63 0.65 -6.92 -0.54
C PRO A 63 2.07 -6.50 -0.93
N ILE A 64 2.62 -7.21 -1.89
CA ILE A 64 3.95 -6.91 -2.40
C ILE A 64 3.85 -5.75 -3.38
N ALA A 65 4.63 -4.70 -3.14
CA ALA A 65 4.66 -3.56 -4.05
C ALA A 65 5.15 -3.99 -5.44
N PRO A 66 4.68 -3.34 -6.51
CA PRO A 66 5.21 -3.62 -7.83
C PRO A 66 6.73 -3.48 -7.88
N THR A 67 7.40 -4.33 -8.65
CA THR A 67 8.87 -4.37 -8.68
C THR A 67 9.48 -3.07 -9.21
N TRP A 68 8.75 -2.34 -10.03
CA TRP A 68 9.21 -1.05 -10.57
C TRP A 68 8.97 0.10 -9.60
N PHE A 69 8.25 -0.16 -8.51
CA PHE A 69 7.89 0.86 -7.52
C PHE A 69 9.02 1.05 -6.52
N ASN A 70 9.65 2.21 -6.59
CA ASN A 70 10.67 2.58 -5.62
C ASN A 70 10.83 4.07 -5.58
#